data_f563052f90add2e97e3f6651d5cfa477
#
_entry.id   f563052f90add2e97e3f6651d5cfa477
#
_cell.length_a   1.000
_cell.length_b   1.000
_cell.length_c   1.000
_cell.angle_alpha   90.00
_cell.angle_beta   90.00
_cell.angle_gamma   90.00
#
_symmetry.space_group_name_H-M   'P 1'
#
loop_
_entity.id
_entity.type
_entity.pdbx_description
1 polymer ?
#
loop_
_entity_poly.entity_id
_entity_poly.type
_entity_poly.pdbx_seq_one_letter_code
_entity_poly.pdbx_strand_id
1 'polypeptide(L)'
;SQGKRKAANINITQALVFSAILILIMSALCFYFVEPLGRFLGSSDKLLPYVIEYMSWYVPFLVFYEILNIGMFYIRLDGSPNYAMMCNATAAILNILLNYIFIFEFGWGMMGAAFATSLGTVVGGLMTLVYLMHYSHDLRLYRIKLSRKSLRMTFRNIGYMVKLGNSAFVSEASIACMMFLGNYVFIRNLGEDG
;
A
#
# COMPACT_ATOMS: atom_id res chain seq x y z
N SER A 1 -3.66 -22.14 -23.51
CA SER A 1 -4.97 -21.92 -24.13
C SER A 1 -5.50 -20.53 -23.78
N GLN A 2 -6.04 -19.81 -24.78
CA GLN A 2 -6.53 -18.42 -24.62
C GLN A 2 -7.57 -18.25 -23.50
N GLY A 3 -8.40 -19.25 -23.24
CA GLY A 3 -9.40 -19.22 -22.17
C GLY A 3 -8.81 -19.16 -20.76
N LYS A 4 -7.67 -19.80 -20.52
CA LYS A 4 -6.99 -19.76 -19.21
C LYS A 4 -6.35 -18.39 -18.96
N ARG A 5 -5.78 -17.76 -19.99
CA ARG A 5 -5.21 -16.39 -19.89
C ARG A 5 -6.28 -15.35 -19.59
N LYS A 6 -7.42 -15.40 -20.28
CA LYS A 6 -8.54 -14.49 -20.02
C LYS A 6 -9.09 -14.62 -18.59
N ALA A 7 -9.20 -15.86 -18.07
CA ALA A 7 -9.62 -16.09 -16.70
C ALA A 7 -8.59 -15.54 -15.69
N ALA A 8 -7.28 -15.71 -15.93
CA ALA A 8 -6.23 -15.15 -15.11
C ALA A 8 -6.29 -13.62 -15.05
N ASN A 9 -6.44 -12.96 -16.21
CA ASN A 9 -6.53 -11.50 -16.30
C ASN A 9 -7.76 -10.93 -15.58
N ILE A 10 -8.91 -11.62 -15.65
CA ILE A 10 -10.10 -11.23 -14.90
C ILE A 10 -9.84 -11.35 -13.40
N ASN A 11 -9.22 -12.44 -12.94
CA ASN A 11 -8.91 -12.65 -11.52
C ASN A 11 -7.94 -11.59 -10.98
N ILE A 12 -6.90 -11.22 -11.75
CA ILE A 12 -5.94 -10.18 -11.39
C ILE A 12 -6.64 -8.83 -11.27
N THR A 13 -7.48 -8.47 -12.26
CA THR A 13 -8.23 -7.22 -12.20
C THR A 13 -9.19 -7.18 -11.01
N GLN A 14 -9.86 -8.29 -10.71
CA GLN A 14 -10.72 -8.40 -9.53
C GLN A 14 -9.93 -8.25 -8.24
N ALA A 15 -8.75 -8.85 -8.14
CA ALA A 15 -7.89 -8.73 -6.97
C ALA A 15 -7.44 -7.29 -6.75
N LEU A 16 -6.93 -6.62 -7.80
CA LEU A 16 -6.51 -5.23 -7.72
C LEU A 16 -7.65 -4.29 -7.34
N VAL A 17 -8.82 -4.45 -7.94
CA VAL A 17 -9.98 -3.59 -7.63
C VAL A 17 -10.48 -3.86 -6.21
N PHE A 18 -10.53 -5.12 -5.78
CA PHE A 18 -10.97 -5.46 -4.43
C PHE A 18 -10.00 -4.94 -3.39
N SER A 19 -8.69 -5.13 -3.56
CA SER A 19 -7.69 -4.60 -2.63
C SER A 19 -7.68 -3.08 -2.60
N ALA A 20 -7.82 -2.41 -3.75
CA ALA A 20 -7.92 -0.95 -3.82
C ALA A 20 -9.16 -0.41 -3.08
N ILE A 21 -10.31 -1.07 -3.20
CA ILE A 21 -11.52 -0.70 -2.44
C ILE A 21 -11.29 -0.92 -0.95
N LEU A 22 -10.71 -2.06 -0.56
CA LEU A 22 -10.44 -2.38 0.83
C LEU A 22 -9.49 -1.35 1.45
N ILE A 23 -8.39 -1.01 0.78
CA ILE A 23 -7.43 -0.02 1.28
C ILE A 23 -8.03 1.38 1.36
N LEU A 24 -8.92 1.76 0.42
CA LEU A 24 -9.65 3.03 0.49
C LEU A 24 -10.57 3.09 1.72
N ILE A 25 -11.27 2.02 2.03
CA ILE A 25 -12.12 1.94 3.22
C ILE A 25 -11.25 2.03 4.49
N MET A 26 -10.16 1.24 4.54
CA MET A 26 -9.22 1.27 5.66
C MET A 26 -8.55 2.64 5.82
N SER A 27 -8.17 3.27 4.71
CA SER A 27 -7.61 4.63 4.68
C SER A 27 -8.60 5.65 5.26
N ALA A 28 -9.86 5.59 4.84
CA ALA A 28 -10.91 6.48 5.37
C ALA A 28 -11.15 6.26 6.88
N LEU A 29 -11.15 5.01 7.34
CA LEU A 29 -11.25 4.68 8.76
C LEU A 29 -10.03 5.18 9.55
N CYS A 30 -8.82 4.94 9.04
CA CYS A 30 -7.59 5.42 9.66
C CYS A 30 -7.54 6.96 9.73
N PHE A 31 -8.01 7.64 8.68
CA PHE A 31 -8.09 9.10 8.66
C PHE A 31 -9.10 9.63 9.69
N TYR A 32 -10.26 8.99 9.81
CA TYR A 32 -11.28 9.38 10.78
C TYR A 32 -10.86 9.10 12.23
N PHE A 33 -10.13 8.00 12.47
CA PHE A 33 -9.68 7.59 13.80
C PHE A 33 -8.16 7.82 14.02
N VAL A 34 -7.57 8.80 13.36
CA VAL A 34 -6.11 9.02 13.40
C VAL A 34 -5.61 9.27 14.83
N GLU A 35 -6.32 10.09 15.64
CA GLU A 35 -5.93 10.39 17.01
C GLU A 35 -6.05 9.17 17.95
N PRO A 36 -7.20 8.46 18.03
CA PRO A 36 -7.29 7.24 18.82
C PRO A 36 -6.27 6.18 18.39
N LEU A 37 -6.01 6.04 17.08
CA LEU A 37 -4.99 5.12 16.56
C LEU A 37 -3.58 5.52 17.00
N GLY A 38 -3.22 6.79 16.92
CA GLY A 38 -1.92 7.29 17.39
C GLY A 38 -1.71 6.98 18.87
N ARG A 39 -2.70 7.25 19.70
CA ARG A 39 -2.65 6.91 21.14
C ARG A 39 -2.56 5.41 21.38
N PHE A 40 -3.34 4.60 20.67
CA PHE A 40 -3.29 3.15 20.76
C PHE A 40 -1.93 2.56 20.38
N LEU A 41 -1.26 3.14 19.38
CA LEU A 41 0.08 2.75 18.94
C LEU A 41 1.20 3.20 19.90
N GLY A 42 0.86 3.89 21.01
CA GLY A 42 1.81 4.27 22.04
C GLY A 42 2.41 5.66 21.86
N SER A 43 1.81 6.52 21.02
CA SER A 43 2.27 7.90 20.89
C SER A 43 1.99 8.68 22.17
N SER A 44 3.01 9.35 22.68
CA SER A 44 2.87 10.30 23.80
C SER A 44 2.13 11.56 23.37
N ASP A 45 1.68 12.35 24.35
CA ASP A 45 1.05 13.66 24.08
C ASP A 45 1.97 14.63 23.33
N LYS A 46 3.30 14.48 23.46
CA LYS A 46 4.29 15.27 22.71
C LYS A 46 4.43 14.84 21.26
N LEU A 47 4.37 13.52 20.99
CA LEU A 47 4.55 12.95 19.66
C LEU A 47 3.26 12.92 18.85
N LEU A 48 2.12 12.88 19.53
CA LEU A 48 0.80 12.74 18.90
C LEU A 48 0.52 13.77 17.79
N PRO A 49 0.83 15.08 17.95
CA PRO A 49 0.62 16.06 16.88
C PRO A 49 1.40 15.72 15.59
N TYR A 50 2.64 15.27 15.74
CA TYR A 50 3.49 14.89 14.60
C TYR A 50 2.98 13.62 13.89
N VAL A 51 2.47 12.66 14.67
CA VAL A 51 1.87 11.45 14.12
C VAL A 51 0.59 11.77 13.35
N ILE A 52 -0.26 12.63 13.90
CA ILE A 52 -1.49 13.09 13.23
C ILE A 52 -1.15 13.81 11.93
N GLU A 53 -0.18 14.71 11.97
CA GLU A 53 0.30 15.46 10.81
C GLU A 53 0.81 14.50 9.71
N TYR A 54 1.71 13.57 10.08
CA TYR A 54 2.24 12.58 9.14
C TYR A 54 1.14 11.72 8.53
N MET A 55 0.27 11.13 9.36
CA MET A 55 -0.81 10.26 8.90
C MET A 55 -1.81 10.99 8.01
N SER A 56 -2.12 12.25 8.32
CA SER A 56 -3.05 13.06 7.52
C SER A 56 -2.56 13.28 6.08
N TRP A 57 -1.25 13.36 5.87
CA TRP A 57 -0.65 13.53 4.56
C TRP A 57 -0.32 12.21 3.86
N TYR A 58 -0.11 11.13 4.59
CA TYR A 58 0.26 9.83 4.03
C TYR A 58 -0.94 8.93 3.72
N VAL A 59 -1.89 8.84 4.66
CA VAL A 59 -3.03 7.91 4.58
C VAL A 59 -3.89 8.06 3.31
N PRO A 60 -4.19 9.26 2.80
CA PRO A 60 -4.96 9.41 1.56
C PRO A 60 -4.31 8.79 0.32
N PHE A 61 -2.99 8.60 0.34
CA PHE A 61 -2.22 8.06 -0.78
C PHE A 61 -1.91 6.57 -0.66
N LEU A 62 -2.38 5.89 0.39
CA LEU A 62 -2.16 4.45 0.61
C LEU A 62 -2.62 3.57 -0.55
N VAL A 63 -3.61 4.01 -1.31
CA VAL A 63 -4.06 3.30 -2.51
C VAL A 63 -2.96 3.16 -3.56
N PHE A 64 -2.11 4.18 -3.73
CA PHE A 64 -0.98 4.12 -4.67
C PHE A 64 0.13 3.21 -4.15
N TYR A 65 0.37 3.20 -2.84
CA TYR A 65 1.26 2.25 -2.20
C TYR A 65 0.82 0.80 -2.45
N GLU A 66 -0.46 0.52 -2.31
CA GLU A 66 -1.05 -0.79 -2.58
C GLU A 66 -0.90 -1.19 -4.05
N ILE A 67 -1.22 -0.28 -4.98
CA ILE A 67 -1.07 -0.50 -6.42
C ILE A 67 0.39 -0.79 -6.78
N LEU A 68 1.34 -0.06 -6.19
CA LEU A 68 2.76 -0.29 -6.40
C LEU A 68 3.16 -1.70 -5.92
N ASN A 69 2.78 -2.09 -4.70
CA ASN A 69 3.18 -3.37 -4.11
C ASN A 69 2.56 -4.57 -4.83
N ILE A 70 1.24 -4.60 -4.96
CA ILE A 70 0.55 -5.70 -5.66
C ILE A 70 0.94 -5.72 -7.14
N GLY A 71 1.00 -4.56 -7.77
CA GLY A 71 1.37 -4.45 -9.18
C GLY A 71 2.76 -4.96 -9.48
N MET A 72 3.74 -4.74 -8.58
CA MET A 72 5.08 -5.30 -8.74
C MET A 72 5.07 -6.83 -8.81
N PHE A 73 4.23 -7.52 -8.01
CA PHE A 73 4.11 -8.98 -8.11
C PHE A 73 3.57 -9.38 -9.49
N TYR A 74 2.57 -8.68 -10.01
CA TYR A 74 2.02 -8.98 -11.33
C TYR A 74 3.00 -8.69 -12.47
N ILE A 75 3.77 -7.60 -12.39
CA ILE A 75 4.81 -7.27 -13.37
C ILE A 75 5.90 -8.35 -13.40
N ARG A 76 6.30 -8.87 -12.21
CA ARG A 76 7.25 -9.99 -12.12
C ARG A 76 6.69 -11.28 -12.73
N LEU A 77 5.41 -11.59 -12.48
CA LEU A 77 4.72 -12.74 -13.05
C LEU A 77 4.53 -12.61 -14.58
N ASP A 78 4.43 -11.39 -15.10
CA ASP A 78 4.36 -11.09 -16.53
C ASP A 78 5.72 -11.20 -17.25
N GLY A 79 6.79 -11.57 -16.52
CA GLY A 79 8.13 -11.78 -17.07
C GLY A 79 9.00 -10.52 -17.14
N SER A 80 8.62 -9.45 -16.49
CA SER A 80 9.36 -8.17 -16.50
C SER A 80 9.86 -7.73 -15.12
N PRO A 81 10.66 -8.56 -14.40
CA PRO A 81 11.13 -8.24 -13.04
C PRO A 81 11.97 -6.96 -12.98
N ASN A 82 12.71 -6.64 -14.05
CA ASN A 82 13.51 -5.41 -14.13
C ASN A 82 12.63 -4.15 -14.11
N TYR A 83 11.49 -4.18 -14.78
CA TYR A 83 10.55 -3.06 -14.74
C TYR A 83 9.92 -2.88 -13.35
N ALA A 84 9.58 -3.98 -12.68
CA ALA A 84 9.11 -3.93 -11.30
C ALA A 84 10.15 -3.31 -10.36
N MET A 85 11.43 -3.69 -10.53
CA MET A 85 12.53 -3.09 -9.78
C MET A 85 12.68 -1.59 -10.08
N MET A 86 12.55 -1.17 -11.35
CA MET A 86 12.60 0.24 -11.74
C MET A 86 11.47 1.06 -11.08
N CYS A 87 10.23 0.55 -11.03
CA CYS A 87 9.13 1.22 -10.36
C CYS A 87 9.45 1.50 -8.87
N ASN A 88 9.96 0.49 -8.18
CA ASN A 88 10.32 0.60 -6.77
C ASN A 88 11.54 1.52 -6.55
N ALA A 89 12.58 1.38 -7.37
CA ALA A 89 13.77 2.23 -7.31
C ALA A 89 13.43 3.70 -7.56
N THR A 90 12.59 3.98 -8.56
CA THR A 90 12.13 5.35 -8.86
C THR A 90 11.37 5.93 -7.67
N ALA A 91 10.44 5.18 -7.08
CA ALA A 91 9.71 5.62 -5.89
C ALA A 91 10.65 5.93 -4.72
N ALA A 92 11.64 5.06 -4.47
CA ALA A 92 12.62 5.25 -3.40
C ALA A 92 13.55 6.45 -3.65
N ILE A 93 14.07 6.60 -4.85
CA ILE A 93 14.94 7.72 -5.21
C ILE A 93 14.19 9.05 -5.08
N LEU A 94 12.96 9.12 -5.61
CA LEU A 94 12.12 10.30 -5.45
C LEU A 94 11.82 10.60 -3.98
N ASN A 95 11.52 9.59 -3.19
CA ASN A 95 11.30 9.75 -1.76
C ASN A 95 12.53 10.39 -1.07
N ILE A 96 13.74 9.88 -1.34
CA ILE A 96 14.98 10.43 -0.77
C ILE A 96 15.19 11.89 -1.19
N LEU A 97 15.06 12.18 -2.50
CA LEU A 97 15.28 13.54 -3.02
C LEU A 97 14.25 14.54 -2.48
N LEU A 98 12.97 14.13 -2.47
CA LEU A 98 11.89 14.98 -1.98
C LEU A 98 11.95 15.17 -0.46
N ASN A 99 12.38 14.15 0.31
CA ASN A 99 12.63 14.31 1.74
C ASN A 99 13.69 15.37 2.00
N TYR A 100 14.80 15.33 1.25
CA TYR A 100 15.83 16.35 1.37
C TYR A 100 15.26 17.76 1.11
N ILE A 101 14.55 17.94 0.01
CA ILE A 101 13.98 19.24 -0.39
C ILE A 101 12.94 19.71 0.63
N PHE A 102 11.96 18.87 0.99
CA PHE A 102 10.84 19.31 1.83
C PHE A 102 11.23 19.49 3.31
N ILE A 103 12.14 18.68 3.82
CA ILE A 103 12.56 18.77 5.23
C ILE A 103 13.63 19.85 5.41
N PHE A 104 14.67 19.86 4.56
CA PHE A 104 15.83 20.74 4.80
C PHE A 104 15.70 22.08 4.09
N GLU A 105 15.23 22.13 2.84
CA GLU A 105 15.13 23.39 2.09
C GLU A 105 13.84 24.15 2.44
N PHE A 106 12.70 23.44 2.55
CA PHE A 106 11.41 24.08 2.84
C PHE A 106 11.06 24.09 4.32
N GLY A 107 11.73 23.30 5.16
CA GLY A 107 11.49 23.25 6.60
C GLY A 107 10.12 22.67 7.00
N TRP A 108 9.52 21.83 6.13
CA TRP A 108 8.17 21.29 6.38
C TRP A 108 8.11 20.17 7.43
N GLY A 109 9.23 19.74 7.99
CA GLY A 109 9.27 18.75 9.06
C GLY A 109 8.54 17.43 8.71
N MET A 110 7.66 16.96 9.60
CA MET A 110 6.93 15.70 9.44
C MET A 110 5.95 15.70 8.26
N MET A 111 5.31 16.84 7.99
CA MET A 111 4.48 17.02 6.79
C MET A 111 5.29 16.79 5.52
N GLY A 112 6.49 17.36 5.44
CA GLY A 112 7.39 17.19 4.30
C GLY A 112 7.80 15.74 4.08
N ALA A 113 8.11 15.01 5.15
CA ALA A 113 8.44 13.59 5.09
C ALA A 113 7.26 12.74 4.58
N ALA A 114 6.05 12.99 5.10
CA ALA A 114 4.85 12.30 4.67
C ALA A 114 4.52 12.58 3.19
N PHE A 115 4.63 13.84 2.79
CA PHE A 115 4.33 14.26 1.41
C PHE A 115 5.36 13.72 0.41
N ALA A 116 6.65 13.70 0.77
CA ALA A 116 7.70 13.09 -0.04
C ALA A 116 7.45 11.58 -0.27
N THR A 117 7.08 10.87 0.80
CA THR A 117 6.74 9.44 0.73
C THR A 117 5.52 9.21 -0.16
N SER A 118 4.49 10.03 0.00
CA SER A 118 3.27 9.96 -0.80
C SER A 118 3.55 10.20 -2.29
N LEU A 119 4.31 11.23 -2.64
CA LEU A 119 4.67 11.51 -4.03
C LEU A 119 5.51 10.39 -4.64
N GLY A 120 6.50 9.86 -3.92
CA GLY A 120 7.28 8.72 -4.39
C GLY A 120 6.40 7.51 -4.70
N THR A 121 5.47 7.17 -3.82
CA THR A 121 4.55 6.05 -4.01
C THR A 121 3.53 6.30 -5.12
N VAL A 122 3.06 7.54 -5.30
CA VAL A 122 2.17 7.93 -6.41
C VAL A 122 2.88 7.70 -7.74
N VAL A 123 4.10 8.18 -7.89
CA VAL A 123 4.86 8.01 -9.15
C VAL A 123 5.12 6.52 -9.42
N GLY A 124 5.59 5.76 -8.45
CA GLY A 124 5.79 4.32 -8.59
C GLY A 124 4.51 3.55 -8.90
N GLY A 125 3.40 3.90 -8.25
CA GLY A 125 2.08 3.33 -8.50
C GLY A 125 1.55 3.66 -9.90
N LEU A 126 1.73 4.89 -10.37
CA LEU A 126 1.37 5.28 -11.74
C LEU A 126 2.21 4.55 -12.79
N MET A 127 3.53 4.41 -12.58
CA MET A 127 4.39 3.61 -13.47
C MET A 127 3.90 2.16 -13.54
N THR A 128 3.52 1.59 -12.42
CA THR A 128 2.94 0.24 -12.34
C THR A 128 1.63 0.13 -13.12
N LEU A 129 0.72 1.10 -12.97
CA LEU A 129 -0.54 1.12 -13.73
C LEU A 129 -0.29 1.26 -15.24
N VAL A 130 0.61 2.14 -15.64
CA VAL A 130 0.98 2.32 -17.06
C VAL A 130 1.50 1.01 -17.64
N TYR A 131 2.34 0.27 -16.91
CA TYR A 131 2.79 -1.05 -17.35
C TYR A 131 1.63 -2.02 -17.55
N LEU A 132 0.78 -2.18 -16.54
CA LEU A 132 -0.34 -3.14 -16.57
C LEU A 132 -1.39 -2.79 -17.64
N MET A 133 -1.49 -1.52 -18.03
CA MET A 133 -2.43 -1.08 -19.06
C MET A 133 -1.86 -1.17 -20.49
N HIS A 134 -0.57 -0.87 -20.68
CA HIS A 134 0.01 -0.68 -22.01
C HIS A 134 1.14 -1.66 -22.37
N TYR A 135 1.99 -2.04 -21.41
CA TYR A 135 3.20 -2.81 -21.67
C TYR A 135 3.10 -4.29 -21.29
N SER A 136 2.06 -4.70 -20.60
CA SER A 136 1.95 -6.09 -20.15
C SER A 136 1.79 -7.06 -21.32
N HIS A 137 2.56 -8.16 -21.29
CA HIS A 137 2.57 -9.19 -22.34
C HIS A 137 1.39 -10.15 -22.20
N ASP A 138 1.20 -10.73 -21.03
CA ASP A 138 0.20 -11.77 -20.77
C ASP A 138 -0.88 -11.34 -19.76
N LEU A 139 -0.56 -10.41 -18.84
CA LEU A 139 -1.38 -10.02 -17.70
C LEU A 139 -1.96 -8.61 -17.90
N ARG A 140 -3.04 -8.49 -18.68
CA ARG A 140 -3.70 -7.21 -18.95
C ARG A 140 -4.88 -6.97 -18.01
N LEU A 141 -5.09 -5.71 -17.64
CA LEU A 141 -6.29 -5.31 -16.93
C LEU A 141 -7.51 -5.41 -17.86
N TYR A 142 -8.52 -6.13 -17.41
CA TYR A 142 -9.78 -6.32 -18.16
C TYR A 142 -10.91 -5.52 -17.50
N ARG A 143 -11.78 -4.91 -18.32
CA ARG A 143 -13.01 -4.30 -17.80
C ARG A 143 -13.90 -5.35 -17.13
N ILE A 144 -14.16 -5.17 -15.84
CA ILE A 144 -15.09 -6.03 -15.10
C ILE A 144 -16.51 -5.70 -15.54
N LYS A 145 -17.21 -6.67 -16.11
CA LYS A 145 -18.64 -6.51 -16.43
C LYS A 145 -19.46 -6.72 -15.15
N LEU A 146 -20.21 -5.70 -14.74
CA LEU A 146 -21.15 -5.77 -13.61
C LEU A 146 -22.42 -6.57 -14.02
N SER A 147 -22.29 -7.89 -14.09
CA SER A 147 -23.41 -8.82 -14.28
C SER A 147 -23.59 -9.64 -13.01
N ARG A 148 -24.83 -10.07 -12.69
CA ARG A 148 -25.11 -10.96 -11.54
C ARG A 148 -24.23 -12.21 -11.53
N LYS A 149 -23.95 -12.78 -12.70
CA LYS A 149 -23.06 -13.94 -12.86
C LYS A 149 -21.60 -13.57 -12.57
N SER A 150 -21.16 -12.41 -13.02
CA SER A 150 -19.81 -11.88 -12.75
C SER A 150 -19.62 -11.60 -11.27
N LEU A 151 -20.58 -10.95 -10.60
CA LEU A 151 -20.55 -10.68 -9.16
C LEU A 151 -20.44 -11.97 -8.34
N ARG A 152 -21.24 -12.99 -8.66
CA ARG A 152 -21.16 -14.29 -7.98
C ARG A 152 -19.79 -14.97 -8.13
N MET A 153 -19.19 -14.87 -9.31
CA MET A 153 -17.83 -15.37 -9.55
C MET A 153 -16.79 -14.54 -8.80
N THR A 154 -16.96 -13.23 -8.75
CA THR A 154 -16.08 -12.31 -8.00
C THR A 154 -16.09 -12.67 -6.51
N PHE A 155 -17.25 -12.82 -5.88
CA PHE A 155 -17.34 -13.20 -4.46
C PHE A 155 -16.69 -14.56 -4.18
N ARG A 156 -16.85 -15.52 -5.07
CA ARG A 156 -16.18 -16.82 -4.94
C ARG A 156 -14.67 -16.70 -5.05
N ASN A 157 -14.18 -15.89 -5.99
CA ASN A 157 -12.75 -15.67 -6.18
C ASN A 157 -12.15 -14.91 -4.97
N ILE A 158 -12.85 -13.92 -4.42
CA ILE A 158 -12.46 -13.23 -3.19
C ILE A 158 -12.33 -14.21 -2.03
N GLY A 159 -13.29 -15.14 -1.86
CA GLY A 159 -13.20 -16.18 -0.85
C GLY A 159 -11.94 -17.05 -0.98
N TYR A 160 -11.56 -17.42 -2.21
CA TYR A 160 -10.28 -18.13 -2.44
C TYR A 160 -9.07 -17.26 -2.16
N MET A 161 -9.08 -15.98 -2.52
CA MET A 161 -7.99 -15.03 -2.24
C MET A 161 -7.78 -14.85 -0.74
N VAL A 162 -8.86 -14.67 0.01
CA VAL A 162 -8.81 -14.56 1.48
C VAL A 162 -8.25 -15.83 2.09
N LYS A 163 -8.68 -17.01 1.63
CA LYS A 163 -8.16 -18.29 2.12
C LYS A 163 -6.66 -18.46 1.85
N LEU A 164 -6.19 -18.09 0.65
CA LEU A 164 -4.77 -18.14 0.29
C LEU A 164 -3.95 -17.09 1.02
N GLY A 165 -4.50 -15.88 1.21
CA GLY A 165 -3.84 -14.78 1.89
C GLY A 165 -3.77 -14.92 3.42
N ASN A 166 -4.52 -15.86 4.01
CA ASN A 166 -4.58 -15.99 5.46
C ASN A 166 -3.21 -16.31 6.10
N SER A 167 -2.38 -17.13 5.44
CA SER A 167 -1.02 -17.43 5.94
C SER A 167 -0.11 -16.20 5.90
N ALA A 168 -0.18 -15.42 4.82
CA ALA A 168 0.55 -14.16 4.71
C ALA A 168 0.05 -13.13 5.74
N PHE A 169 -1.27 -13.03 5.92
CA PHE A 169 -1.86 -12.17 6.93
C PHE A 169 -1.38 -12.51 8.35
N VAL A 170 -1.33 -13.78 8.72
CA VAL A 170 -0.83 -14.22 10.03
C VAL A 170 0.64 -13.85 10.21
N SER A 171 1.47 -13.98 9.17
CA SER A 171 2.88 -13.59 9.20
C SER A 171 3.05 -12.09 9.41
N GLU A 172 2.33 -11.27 8.64
CA GLU A 172 2.36 -9.81 8.77
C GLU A 172 1.79 -9.33 10.12
N ALA A 173 0.69 -9.96 10.59
CA ALA A 173 0.13 -9.67 11.91
C ALA A 173 1.11 -10.02 13.04
N SER A 174 1.90 -11.09 12.90
CA SER A 174 2.93 -11.46 13.88
C SER A 174 4.06 -10.42 13.92
N ILE A 175 4.50 -9.92 12.76
CA ILE A 175 5.50 -8.85 12.67
C ILE A 175 4.96 -7.56 13.30
N ALA A 176 3.73 -7.18 12.98
CA ALA A 176 3.09 -6.00 13.56
C ALA A 176 2.95 -6.11 15.09
N CYS A 177 2.56 -7.27 15.59
CA CYS A 177 2.48 -7.56 17.04
C CYS A 177 3.86 -7.46 17.71
N MET A 178 4.90 -8.01 17.08
CA MET A 178 6.28 -7.93 17.57
C MET A 178 6.77 -6.47 17.62
N MET A 179 6.49 -5.68 16.58
CA MET A 179 6.84 -4.25 16.56
C MET A 179 6.08 -3.47 17.65
N PHE A 180 4.79 -3.73 17.83
CA PHE A 180 3.98 -3.10 18.85
C PHE A 180 4.50 -3.41 20.26
N LEU A 181 4.74 -4.70 20.56
CA LEU A 181 5.29 -5.13 21.85
C LEU A 181 6.70 -4.56 22.08
N GLY A 182 7.54 -4.57 21.04
CA GLY A 182 8.88 -4.00 21.09
C GLY A 182 8.84 -2.51 21.45
N ASN A 183 7.99 -1.74 20.77
CA ASN A 183 7.81 -0.32 21.05
C ASN A 183 7.28 -0.07 22.48
N TYR A 184 6.30 -0.86 22.91
CA TYR A 184 5.76 -0.77 24.26
C TYR A 184 6.82 -1.03 25.34
N VAL A 185 7.64 -2.10 25.16
CA VAL A 185 8.73 -2.42 26.11
C VAL A 185 9.81 -1.36 26.09
N PHE A 186 10.13 -0.80 24.91
CA PHE A 186 11.13 0.25 24.75
C PHE A 186 10.73 1.52 25.49
N ILE A 187 9.52 2.01 25.26
CA ILE A 187 8.99 3.22 25.94
C ILE A 187 8.94 3.02 27.46
N ARG A 188 8.55 1.81 27.91
CA ARG A 188 8.46 1.52 29.35
C ARG A 188 9.81 1.47 30.07
N ASN A 189 10.88 1.02 29.40
CA ASN A 189 12.17 0.80 30.04
C ASN A 189 13.15 1.97 29.84
N LEU A 190 13.10 2.65 28.72
CA LEU A 190 14.05 3.72 28.34
C LEU A 190 13.43 5.12 28.37
N GLY A 191 12.11 5.21 28.50
CA GLY A 191 11.40 6.48 28.39
C GLY A 191 11.33 6.99 26.95
N GLU A 192 10.83 8.21 26.78
CA GLU A 192 10.65 8.84 25.45
C GLU A 192 11.95 9.45 24.88
N ASP A 193 12.98 9.58 25.71
CA ASP A 193 14.26 10.25 25.39
C ASP A 193 15.40 9.24 25.08
N GLY A 194 15.09 7.94 24.99
CA GLY A 194 16.02 6.83 24.76
C GLY A 194 16.28 6.46 23.29
#